data_9671d5fbec2b8b25d5680bb8bdd4cd26
#
_entry.id   9671d5fbec2b8b25d5680bb8bdd4cd26
#
_cell.length_a   1.000
_cell.length_b   1.000
_cell.length_c   1.000
_cell.angle_alpha   90.00
_cell.angle_beta   90.00
_cell.angle_gamma   90.00
#
_symmetry.space_group_name_H-M   'P 1'
#
loop_
_entity.id
_entity.type
_entity.pdbx_description
1 polymer ?
#
loop_
_entity_poly.entity_id
_entity_poly.type
_entity_poly.pdbx_seq_one_letter_code
_entity_poly.pdbx_strand_id
1 'polypeptide(L)'
;MSRVAPLLASVALAAALPAAAQTRSATTNMPVVGSAPQICALQPPRLAPGAQVNFRGLSGETLQIDQMVDSTTLAANAARAQVQFEAVCSFPHRLRIESQNNGLWRTSELAAIPSGGFTYAVPYRAEVSWAGVNTALDADALSRRVAERGVTIDRPGAGTLELRIEIQQGASNVHANAPVIAGYYGDTLRIVLEPQ
;
A
#
# COMPACT_ATOMS: atom_id res chain seq x y z
N MET A 1 -24.83 65.47 102.19
CA MET A 1 -25.84 65.10 101.24
C MET A 1 -25.17 64.46 100.05
N SER A 2 -25.13 63.16 100.02
CA SER A 2 -24.33 62.39 99.08
C SER A 2 -25.31 61.61 98.12
N ARG A 3 -25.21 61.85 96.84
CA ARG A 3 -25.98 61.09 95.85
C ARG A 3 -25.08 60.10 95.15
N VAL A 4 -25.36 58.87 95.32
CA VAL A 4 -24.73 57.74 94.62
C VAL A 4 -25.50 57.47 93.35
N ALA A 5 -24.81 57.48 92.21
CA ALA A 5 -25.40 57.08 90.90
C ALA A 5 -24.98 55.66 90.57
N PRO A 6 -25.85 54.79 90.12
CA PRO A 6 -25.46 53.45 89.68
C PRO A 6 -24.94 53.43 88.21
N LEU A 7 -23.77 52.77 87.96
CA LEU A 7 -23.21 52.46 86.69
C LEU A 7 -23.93 51.23 86.13
N LEU A 8 -24.58 51.40 84.99
CA LEU A 8 -25.10 50.30 84.15
C LEU A 8 -23.99 49.83 83.26
N ALA A 9 -23.50 48.62 83.44
CA ALA A 9 -22.57 47.96 82.58
C ALA A 9 -23.32 47.24 81.44
N SER A 10 -23.19 47.74 80.17
CA SER A 10 -23.73 47.11 78.98
C SER A 10 -22.76 46.09 78.50
N VAL A 11 -23.10 44.79 78.56
CA VAL A 11 -22.37 43.69 77.98
C VAL A 11 -22.76 43.57 76.48
N ALA A 12 -21.85 43.93 75.57
CA ALA A 12 -22.01 43.75 74.15
C ALA A 12 -21.63 42.29 73.76
N LEU A 13 -22.62 41.50 73.43
CA LEU A 13 -22.43 40.13 72.87
C LEU A 13 -22.00 40.25 71.41
N ALA A 14 -20.71 40.07 71.15
CA ALA A 14 -20.20 39.98 69.77
C ALA A 14 -20.55 38.60 69.19
N ALA A 15 -21.51 38.55 68.30
CA ALA A 15 -21.81 37.35 67.50
C ALA A 15 -20.69 37.13 66.50
N ALA A 16 -19.87 36.13 66.76
CA ALA A 16 -18.87 35.64 65.76
C ALA A 16 -19.58 34.89 64.64
N LEU A 17 -19.69 35.51 63.46
CA LEU A 17 -20.15 34.84 62.20
C LEU A 17 -19.08 33.84 61.78
N PRO A 18 -19.45 32.59 61.47
CA PRO A 18 -18.48 31.62 60.90
C PRO A 18 -18.02 32.12 59.54
N ALA A 19 -16.72 32.34 59.36
CA ALA A 19 -16.09 32.61 58.10
C ALA A 19 -16.24 31.35 57.24
N ALA A 20 -17.16 31.35 56.27
CA ALA A 20 -17.25 30.31 55.29
C ALA A 20 -15.91 30.27 54.51
N ALA A 21 -15.12 29.22 54.73
CA ALA A 21 -13.93 28.94 53.96
C ALA A 21 -14.33 28.68 52.52
N GLN A 22 -14.15 29.67 51.66
CA GLN A 22 -14.36 29.50 50.19
C GLN A 22 -13.20 28.64 49.66
N THR A 23 -13.45 27.35 49.43
CA THR A 23 -12.55 26.49 48.70
C THR A 23 -12.53 26.94 47.23
N ARG A 24 -11.53 27.72 46.88
CA ARG A 24 -11.27 28.05 45.47
C ARG A 24 -10.50 26.90 44.85
N SER A 25 -11.15 26.18 43.92
CA SER A 25 -10.43 25.24 43.06
C SER A 25 -9.56 26.03 42.06
N ALA A 26 -8.27 25.75 42.05
CA ALA A 26 -7.35 26.27 41.03
C ALA A 26 -7.17 25.20 39.92
N THR A 27 -7.50 25.56 38.67
CA THR A 27 -7.29 24.70 37.51
C THR A 27 -6.26 25.36 36.60
N THR A 28 -5.25 24.60 36.22
CA THR A 28 -4.25 25.01 35.23
C THR A 28 -4.35 24.06 34.05
N ASN A 29 -4.41 24.62 32.83
CA ASN A 29 -4.34 23.86 31.59
C ASN A 29 -2.89 23.86 31.09
N MET A 30 -2.31 22.67 30.95
CA MET A 30 -0.98 22.48 30.36
C MET A 30 -1.15 21.80 29.03
N PRO A 31 -1.05 22.53 27.91
CA PRO A 31 -1.12 21.90 26.58
C PRO A 31 0.09 20.99 26.37
N VAL A 32 -0.19 19.76 25.95
CA VAL A 32 0.83 18.83 25.43
C VAL A 32 0.62 18.73 23.93
N VAL A 33 1.63 19.12 23.16
CA VAL A 33 1.56 19.18 21.70
C VAL A 33 2.63 18.28 21.07
N GLY A 34 2.30 17.66 19.93
CA GLY A 34 3.20 16.84 19.15
C GLY A 34 2.81 16.89 17.67
N SER A 35 3.73 16.57 16.78
CA SER A 35 3.47 16.43 15.35
C SER A 35 3.94 15.06 14.86
N ALA A 36 3.19 14.45 13.93
CA ALA A 36 3.58 13.24 13.24
C ALA A 36 3.79 13.57 11.75
N PRO A 37 4.92 13.16 11.13
CA PRO A 37 5.16 13.40 9.72
C PRO A 37 4.23 12.54 8.85
N GLN A 38 3.96 13.01 7.63
CA GLN A 38 3.28 12.23 6.60
C GLN A 38 4.28 11.26 5.97
N ILE A 39 4.08 9.97 6.16
CA ILE A 39 4.99 8.92 5.71
C ILE A 39 4.19 7.81 5.04
N CYS A 40 4.65 7.38 3.84
CA CYS A 40 4.36 6.08 3.27
C CYS A 40 5.64 5.24 3.25
N ALA A 41 5.55 3.99 3.67
CA ALA A 41 6.65 3.02 3.64
C ALA A 41 6.15 1.69 3.12
N LEU A 42 7.00 1.03 2.32
CA LEU A 42 6.78 -0.29 1.76
C LEU A 42 7.99 -1.15 2.09
N GLN A 43 7.77 -2.30 2.73
CA GLN A 43 8.83 -3.25 3.05
C GLN A 43 9.17 -4.13 1.82
N PRO A 44 10.33 -4.79 1.81
CA PRO A 44 10.70 -5.73 0.75
C PRO A 44 9.62 -6.80 0.52
N PRO A 45 9.46 -7.27 -0.75
CA PRO A 45 8.49 -8.28 -1.11
C PRO A 45 8.76 -9.63 -0.46
N ARG A 46 7.68 -10.36 -0.19
CA ARG A 46 7.71 -11.77 0.24
C ARG A 46 6.67 -12.57 -0.56
N LEU A 47 7.00 -13.81 -0.91
CA LEU A 47 6.00 -14.70 -1.51
C LEU A 47 5.00 -15.16 -0.45
N ALA A 48 3.72 -15.15 -0.80
CA ALA A 48 2.69 -15.77 0.01
C ALA A 48 2.88 -17.30 -0.01
N PRO A 49 2.78 -18.00 1.13
CA PRO A 49 2.96 -19.44 1.18
C PRO A 49 1.96 -20.18 0.28
N GLY A 50 2.44 -21.11 -0.55
CA GLY A 50 1.62 -21.96 -1.42
C GLY A 50 0.90 -21.24 -2.58
N ALA A 51 1.16 -19.94 -2.80
CA ALA A 51 0.45 -19.11 -3.76
C ALA A 51 1.20 -18.94 -5.10
N GLN A 52 1.99 -19.93 -5.51
CA GLN A 52 2.74 -19.87 -6.76
C GLN A 52 2.53 -21.11 -7.62
N VAL A 53 2.36 -20.87 -8.91
CA VAL A 53 2.32 -21.89 -9.97
C VAL A 53 3.29 -21.44 -11.05
N ASN A 54 4.21 -22.31 -11.47
CA ASN A 54 5.20 -22.05 -12.52
C ASN A 54 6.09 -20.81 -12.27
N PHE A 55 6.27 -20.44 -10.99
CA PHE A 55 7.30 -19.52 -10.56
C PHE A 55 8.29 -20.25 -9.67
N ARG A 56 9.59 -20.06 -9.91
CA ARG A 56 10.67 -20.71 -9.14
C ARG A 56 10.79 -20.14 -7.75
N GLY A 57 10.40 -18.88 -7.56
CA GLY A 57 10.51 -18.16 -6.31
C GLY A 57 10.86 -16.70 -6.49
N LEU A 58 11.05 -16.03 -5.36
CA LEU A 58 11.49 -14.64 -5.29
C LEU A 58 12.96 -14.62 -4.88
N SER A 59 13.82 -14.03 -5.71
CA SER A 59 15.24 -13.80 -5.42
C SER A 59 15.48 -12.29 -5.31
N GLY A 60 15.65 -11.78 -4.09
CA GLY A 60 15.56 -10.35 -3.85
C GLY A 60 14.19 -9.82 -4.25
N GLU A 61 14.15 -8.93 -5.24
CA GLU A 61 12.91 -8.37 -5.82
C GLU A 61 12.52 -8.99 -7.16
N THR A 62 13.26 -10.04 -7.60
CA THR A 62 13.02 -10.68 -8.90
C THR A 62 12.18 -11.95 -8.74
N LEU A 63 11.03 -11.95 -9.38
CA LEU A 63 10.14 -13.10 -9.51
C LEU A 63 10.47 -13.84 -10.82
N GLN A 64 10.92 -15.08 -10.72
CA GLN A 64 11.39 -15.86 -11.88
C GLN A 64 10.36 -16.92 -12.29
N ILE A 65 9.95 -16.89 -13.56
CA ILE A 65 9.13 -17.95 -14.18
C ILE A 65 10.02 -19.20 -14.35
N ASP A 66 9.52 -20.35 -13.92
CA ASP A 66 10.26 -21.61 -13.99
C ASP A 66 10.28 -22.16 -15.40
N GLN A 67 9.12 -22.28 -16.03
CA GLN A 67 8.96 -22.82 -17.37
C GLN A 67 8.10 -21.88 -18.23
N MET A 68 8.76 -21.03 -19.01
CA MET A 68 8.10 -19.99 -19.81
C MET A 68 7.20 -20.55 -20.91
N VAL A 69 7.55 -21.70 -21.49
CA VAL A 69 6.86 -22.29 -22.64
C VAL A 69 6.51 -23.75 -22.40
N ASP A 70 5.40 -24.17 -22.99
CA ASP A 70 5.01 -25.57 -23.10
C ASP A 70 5.94 -26.30 -24.07
N SER A 71 6.48 -27.45 -23.69
CA SER A 71 7.48 -28.18 -24.47
C SER A 71 6.92 -28.79 -25.77
N THR A 72 5.60 -28.93 -25.90
CA THR A 72 4.94 -29.54 -27.06
C THR A 72 4.45 -28.49 -28.03
N THR A 73 3.78 -27.46 -27.53
CA THR A 73 3.15 -26.41 -28.35
C THR A 73 4.03 -25.19 -28.55
N LEU A 74 5.05 -25.03 -27.72
CA LEU A 74 5.90 -23.84 -27.58
C LEU A 74 5.12 -22.56 -27.22
N ALA A 75 3.85 -22.66 -26.88
CA ALA A 75 3.04 -21.55 -26.40
C ALA A 75 3.43 -21.17 -24.95
N ALA A 76 3.10 -19.96 -24.53
CA ALA A 76 3.37 -19.52 -23.16
C ALA A 76 2.63 -20.40 -22.13
N ASN A 77 3.32 -20.84 -21.09
CA ASN A 77 2.71 -21.57 -19.99
C ASN A 77 1.99 -20.62 -19.03
N ALA A 78 0.91 -21.12 -18.45
CA ALA A 78 0.27 -20.44 -17.35
C ALA A 78 1.24 -20.27 -16.15
N ALA A 79 1.22 -19.09 -15.54
CA ALA A 79 1.98 -18.83 -14.34
C ALA A 79 1.19 -17.92 -13.41
N ARG A 80 1.29 -18.16 -12.08
CA ARG A 80 0.62 -17.36 -11.06
C ARG A 80 1.51 -17.21 -9.84
N ALA A 81 1.58 -16.02 -9.30
CA ALA A 81 2.24 -15.76 -8.02
C ALA A 81 1.46 -14.72 -7.21
N GLN A 82 1.56 -14.83 -5.90
CA GLN A 82 1.08 -13.82 -4.96
C GLN A 82 2.25 -13.35 -4.11
N VAL A 83 2.51 -12.04 -4.16
CA VAL A 83 3.59 -11.37 -3.45
C VAL A 83 2.97 -10.46 -2.40
N GLN A 84 3.55 -10.42 -1.22
CA GLN A 84 3.08 -9.62 -0.09
C GLN A 84 4.15 -8.61 0.30
N PHE A 85 3.68 -7.42 0.68
CA PHE A 85 4.49 -6.32 1.20
C PHE A 85 3.85 -5.83 2.49
N GLU A 86 4.65 -5.60 3.52
CA GLU A 86 4.17 -4.83 4.66
C GLU A 86 4.23 -3.35 4.29
N ALA A 87 3.10 -2.67 4.42
CA ALA A 87 2.94 -1.30 3.99
C ALA A 87 2.28 -0.45 5.06
N VAL A 88 2.63 0.84 5.11
CA VAL A 88 2.00 1.83 5.98
C VAL A 88 1.99 3.18 5.28
N CYS A 89 0.83 3.86 5.30
CA CYS A 89 0.70 5.27 4.96
C CYS A 89 -0.07 5.99 6.06
N SER A 90 0.51 7.04 6.65
CA SER A 90 -0.06 7.77 7.77
C SER A 90 -1.10 8.84 7.37
N PHE A 91 -1.43 8.93 6.07
CA PHE A 91 -2.33 9.95 5.49
C PHE A 91 -3.10 9.38 4.28
N PRO A 92 -4.14 10.07 3.75
CA PRO A 92 -4.78 9.73 2.49
C PRO A 92 -3.77 9.74 1.34
N HIS A 93 -3.79 8.71 0.50
CA HIS A 93 -2.74 8.46 -0.48
C HIS A 93 -3.29 7.82 -1.76
N ARG A 94 -2.47 7.79 -2.79
CA ARG A 94 -2.74 7.09 -4.04
C ARG A 94 -1.88 5.84 -4.12
N LEU A 95 -2.51 4.71 -4.41
CA LEU A 95 -1.84 3.48 -4.80
C LEU A 95 -1.76 3.44 -6.32
N ARG A 96 -0.56 3.25 -6.88
CA ARG A 96 -0.33 3.10 -8.31
C ARG A 96 0.49 1.84 -8.58
N ILE A 97 0.06 1.08 -9.56
CA ILE A 97 0.78 -0.05 -10.14
C ILE A 97 1.21 0.32 -11.55
N GLU A 98 2.45 0.04 -11.91
CA GLU A 98 3.08 0.44 -13.16
C GLU A 98 3.88 -0.72 -13.74
N SER A 99 3.65 -1.05 -15.00
CA SER A 99 4.47 -1.94 -15.82
C SER A 99 5.33 -1.08 -16.75
N GLN A 100 6.64 -1.29 -16.74
CA GLN A 100 7.57 -0.47 -17.53
C GLN A 100 7.49 -0.78 -19.02
N ASN A 101 7.12 -2.00 -19.38
CA ASN A 101 7.11 -2.44 -20.78
C ASN A 101 5.72 -2.88 -21.26
N ASN A 102 4.66 -2.78 -20.42
CA ASN A 102 3.31 -3.23 -20.77
C ASN A 102 3.27 -4.70 -21.22
N GLY A 103 4.00 -5.58 -20.51
CA GLY A 103 4.10 -7.00 -20.81
C GLY A 103 5.52 -7.54 -20.65
N LEU A 104 5.66 -8.85 -20.67
CA LEU A 104 6.96 -9.52 -20.68
C LEU A 104 7.52 -9.49 -22.09
N TRP A 105 8.44 -8.58 -22.35
CA TRP A 105 9.09 -8.44 -23.64
C TRP A 105 10.41 -9.20 -23.68
N ARG A 106 10.73 -9.72 -24.86
CA ARG A 106 12.06 -10.28 -25.11
C ARG A 106 13.12 -9.23 -24.86
N THR A 107 14.11 -9.55 -24.02
CA THR A 107 15.14 -8.60 -23.58
C THR A 107 16.15 -8.24 -24.66
N SER A 108 16.43 -9.19 -25.59
CA SER A 108 17.28 -8.93 -26.75
C SER A 108 16.42 -8.45 -27.93
N GLU A 109 16.88 -7.42 -28.62
CA GLU A 109 16.24 -6.92 -29.81
C GLU A 109 16.17 -8.00 -30.91
N LEU A 110 15.09 -7.97 -31.67
CA LEU A 110 14.93 -8.74 -32.87
C LEU A 110 15.36 -7.89 -34.06
N ALA A 111 16.16 -8.43 -34.96
CA ALA A 111 16.57 -7.76 -36.19
C ALA A 111 15.37 -7.38 -37.07
N ALA A 112 14.27 -8.15 -36.97
CA ALA A 112 13.00 -7.88 -37.60
C ALA A 112 11.86 -8.49 -36.77
N ILE A 113 10.65 -7.95 -36.91
CA ILE A 113 9.44 -8.57 -36.35
C ILE A 113 9.28 -9.94 -37.02
N PRO A 114 9.11 -11.02 -36.24
CA PRO A 114 9.01 -12.36 -36.80
C PRO A 114 7.82 -12.49 -37.77
N SER A 115 8.06 -12.93 -38.96
CA SER A 115 7.01 -13.42 -39.83
C SER A 115 6.58 -14.83 -39.37
N GLY A 116 5.30 -15.19 -39.51
CA GLY A 116 4.81 -16.54 -39.18
C GLY A 116 4.15 -16.71 -37.82
N GLY A 117 3.71 -15.62 -37.19
CA GLY A 117 2.82 -15.71 -36.03
C GLY A 117 3.50 -16.11 -34.72
N PHE A 118 4.79 -15.88 -34.56
CA PHE A 118 5.49 -16.11 -33.33
C PHE A 118 5.28 -14.99 -32.31
N THR A 119 5.09 -15.36 -31.03
CA THR A 119 5.04 -14.46 -29.88
C THR A 119 6.43 -13.94 -29.54
N TYR A 120 6.56 -12.64 -29.39
CA TYR A 120 7.79 -11.96 -28.95
C TYR A 120 7.57 -11.06 -27.70
N ALA A 121 6.33 -10.99 -27.23
CA ALA A 121 5.95 -10.41 -25.94
C ALA A 121 4.75 -11.16 -25.35
N VAL A 122 4.72 -11.36 -24.05
CA VAL A 122 3.67 -12.11 -23.35
C VAL A 122 2.90 -11.17 -22.44
N PRO A 123 1.58 -11.03 -22.64
CA PRO A 123 0.73 -10.25 -21.76
C PRO A 123 0.56 -10.93 -20.41
N TYR A 124 0.33 -10.12 -19.37
CA TYR A 124 0.01 -10.59 -18.04
C TYR A 124 -0.96 -9.64 -17.35
N ARG A 125 -1.63 -10.14 -16.31
CA ARG A 125 -2.45 -9.33 -15.41
C ARG A 125 -1.76 -9.21 -14.06
N ALA A 126 -1.75 -8.01 -13.51
CA ALA A 126 -1.28 -7.73 -12.16
C ALA A 126 -2.40 -7.05 -11.36
N GLU A 127 -2.74 -7.59 -10.21
CA GLU A 127 -3.80 -7.08 -9.33
C GLU A 127 -3.21 -6.77 -7.96
N VAL A 128 -3.51 -5.58 -7.44
CA VAL A 128 -3.07 -5.15 -6.12
C VAL A 128 -4.26 -4.94 -5.22
N SER A 129 -4.19 -5.52 -4.02
CA SER A 129 -5.14 -5.34 -2.93
C SER A 129 -4.47 -4.62 -1.78
N TRP A 130 -5.02 -3.47 -1.37
CA TRP A 130 -4.49 -2.66 -0.27
C TRP A 130 -5.59 -1.86 0.42
N ALA A 131 -5.59 -1.81 1.75
CA ALA A 131 -6.49 -1.00 2.57
C ALA A 131 -7.99 -1.16 2.19
N GLY A 132 -8.39 -2.36 1.73
CA GLY A 132 -9.77 -2.66 1.31
C GLY A 132 -10.12 -2.19 -0.10
N VAL A 133 -9.16 -1.74 -0.91
CA VAL A 133 -9.32 -1.42 -2.33
C VAL A 133 -8.55 -2.39 -3.19
N ASN A 134 -9.08 -2.68 -4.38
CA ASN A 134 -8.42 -3.50 -5.40
C ASN A 134 -8.25 -2.67 -6.68
N THR A 135 -7.11 -2.83 -7.32
CA THR A 135 -6.86 -2.29 -8.65
C THR A 135 -6.12 -3.32 -9.50
N ALA A 136 -6.37 -3.34 -10.80
CA ALA A 136 -5.74 -4.28 -11.70
C ALA A 136 -5.19 -3.57 -12.93
N LEU A 137 -4.01 -4.00 -13.36
CA LEU A 137 -3.34 -3.61 -14.58
C LEU A 137 -3.30 -4.81 -15.52
N ASP A 138 -3.88 -4.66 -16.71
CA ASP A 138 -3.72 -5.60 -17.80
C ASP A 138 -2.58 -5.11 -18.70
N ALA A 139 -1.42 -5.73 -18.57
CA ALA A 139 -0.26 -5.49 -19.42
C ALA A 139 -0.45 -6.28 -20.72
N ASP A 140 -1.00 -5.62 -21.76
CA ASP A 140 -1.53 -6.23 -22.98
C ASP A 140 -0.46 -6.68 -23.99
N ALA A 141 0.78 -6.26 -23.79
CA ALA A 141 1.93 -6.55 -24.65
C ALA A 141 1.75 -6.15 -26.16
N LEU A 142 0.77 -5.29 -26.47
CA LEU A 142 0.54 -4.84 -27.85
C LEU A 142 1.58 -3.82 -28.31
N SER A 143 2.06 -3.00 -27.37
CA SER A 143 3.13 -2.04 -27.61
C SER A 143 4.00 -1.88 -26.38
N ARG A 144 5.31 -1.78 -26.59
CA ARG A 144 6.26 -1.55 -25.50
C ARG A 144 6.16 -0.10 -25.03
N ARG A 145 5.57 0.09 -23.88
CA ARG A 145 5.31 1.40 -23.25
C ARG A 145 5.12 1.23 -21.76
N VAL A 146 5.16 2.31 -21.03
CA VAL A 146 4.71 2.32 -19.64
C VAL A 146 3.18 2.18 -19.64
N ALA A 147 2.68 1.23 -18.86
CA ALA A 147 1.26 1.06 -18.57
C ALA A 147 1.05 1.21 -17.07
N GLU A 148 0.04 1.95 -16.66
CA GLU A 148 -0.21 2.22 -15.25
C GLU A 148 -1.71 2.18 -14.89
N ARG A 149 -1.97 1.87 -13.63
CA ARG A 149 -3.27 2.00 -12.98
C ARG A 149 -3.09 2.56 -11.59
N GLY A 150 -3.97 3.46 -11.19
CA GLY A 150 -3.97 4.04 -9.85
C GLY A 150 -5.36 4.09 -9.25
N VAL A 151 -5.42 4.04 -7.93
CA VAL A 151 -6.63 4.21 -7.14
C VAL A 151 -6.33 5.11 -5.95
N THR A 152 -7.27 5.97 -5.62
CA THR A 152 -7.20 6.86 -4.45
C THR A 152 -7.71 6.14 -3.21
N ILE A 153 -7.03 6.34 -2.09
CA ILE A 153 -7.36 5.81 -0.77
C ILE A 153 -7.48 7.00 0.18
N ASP A 154 -8.71 7.36 0.55
CA ASP A 154 -9.05 8.58 1.31
C ASP A 154 -8.78 8.47 2.81
N ARG A 155 -8.01 7.49 3.25
CA ARG A 155 -7.70 7.22 4.66
C ARG A 155 -6.28 6.70 4.83
N PRO A 156 -5.70 6.85 6.03
CA PRO A 156 -4.48 6.13 6.41
C PRO A 156 -4.67 4.61 6.27
N GLY A 157 -3.59 3.90 5.97
CA GLY A 157 -3.58 2.46 5.85
C GLY A 157 -2.33 1.83 6.46
N ALA A 158 -2.47 0.65 7.05
CA ALA A 158 -1.37 -0.16 7.54
C ALA A 158 -1.72 -1.65 7.40
N GLY A 159 -0.71 -2.49 7.18
CA GLY A 159 -0.82 -3.95 7.05
C GLY A 159 -0.29 -4.48 5.73
N THR A 160 -0.76 -5.64 5.32
CA THR A 160 -0.26 -6.34 4.14
C THR A 160 -0.89 -5.80 2.86
N LEU A 161 -0.05 -5.37 1.92
CA LEU A 161 -0.40 -5.11 0.54
C LEU A 161 -0.12 -6.40 -0.25
N GLU A 162 -1.10 -6.86 -1.03
CA GLU A 162 -0.98 -8.06 -1.84
C GLU A 162 -0.91 -7.72 -3.32
N LEU A 163 0.07 -8.28 -4.01
CA LEU A 163 0.21 -8.26 -5.47
C LEU A 163 0.01 -9.67 -6.01
N ARG A 164 -0.98 -9.86 -6.87
CA ARG A 164 -1.18 -11.09 -7.65
C ARG A 164 -0.77 -10.85 -9.09
N ILE A 165 0.07 -11.73 -9.61
CA ILE A 165 0.50 -11.73 -11.01
C ILE A 165 -0.01 -13.00 -11.66
N GLU A 166 -0.61 -12.88 -12.85
CA GLU A 166 -1.15 -13.99 -13.61
C GLU A 166 -0.80 -13.89 -15.09
N ILE A 167 -0.22 -14.96 -15.61
CA ILE A 167 -0.02 -15.21 -17.05
C ILE A 167 -0.96 -16.34 -17.43
N GLN A 168 -1.77 -16.14 -18.45
CA GLN A 168 -2.68 -17.15 -18.92
C GLN A 168 -1.97 -18.15 -19.84
N GLN A 169 -2.46 -19.40 -19.87
CA GLN A 169 -1.98 -20.38 -20.83
C GLN A 169 -2.17 -19.88 -22.26
N GLY A 170 -1.12 -19.97 -23.08
CA GLY A 170 -1.15 -19.52 -24.47
C GLY A 170 -1.19 -18.01 -24.66
N ALA A 171 -0.89 -17.23 -23.61
CA ALA A 171 -0.85 -15.77 -23.67
C ALA A 171 0.17 -15.29 -24.71
N SER A 172 -0.22 -14.33 -25.56
CA SER A 172 0.57 -13.91 -26.72
C SER A 172 0.17 -12.52 -27.17
N ASN A 173 1.12 -11.78 -27.72
CA ASN A 173 0.90 -10.47 -28.35
C ASN A 173 0.48 -10.51 -29.84
N VAL A 174 0.31 -11.71 -30.41
CA VAL A 174 -0.14 -11.90 -31.81
C VAL A 174 -1.47 -12.61 -31.89
N HIS A 175 -1.54 -13.88 -31.55
CA HIS A 175 -2.78 -14.64 -31.43
C HIS A 175 -2.65 -15.69 -30.34
N ALA A 176 -3.75 -16.12 -29.75
CA ALA A 176 -3.74 -17.13 -28.69
C ALA A 176 -2.99 -18.40 -29.12
N ASN A 177 -2.21 -18.95 -28.19
CA ASN A 177 -1.37 -20.14 -28.39
C ASN A 177 -0.27 -19.99 -29.45
N ALA A 178 0.10 -18.78 -29.85
CA ALA A 178 1.25 -18.60 -30.73
C ALA A 178 2.54 -19.08 -30.04
N PRO A 179 3.43 -19.77 -30.78
CA PRO A 179 4.70 -20.22 -30.23
C PRO A 179 5.58 -19.05 -29.86
N VAL A 180 6.22 -19.14 -28.70
CA VAL A 180 7.10 -18.09 -28.15
C VAL A 180 8.49 -18.21 -28.77
N ILE A 181 9.05 -17.11 -29.24
CA ILE A 181 10.43 -17.08 -29.76
C ILE A 181 11.40 -17.32 -28.62
N ALA A 182 12.44 -18.10 -28.88
CA ALA A 182 13.51 -18.35 -27.94
C ALA A 182 14.19 -17.04 -27.45
N GLY A 183 14.42 -16.91 -26.17
CA GLY A 183 15.08 -15.75 -25.55
C GLY A 183 14.70 -15.56 -24.11
N TYR A 184 15.23 -14.50 -23.52
CA TYR A 184 14.86 -14.05 -22.19
C TYR A 184 13.75 -13.01 -22.30
N TYR A 185 12.80 -13.08 -21.39
CA TYR A 185 11.65 -12.17 -21.32
C TYR A 185 11.61 -11.50 -19.95
N GLY A 186 11.22 -10.25 -19.94
CA GLY A 186 11.14 -9.51 -18.68
C GLY A 186 10.30 -8.25 -18.78
N ASP A 187 9.85 -7.84 -17.62
CA ASP A 187 9.24 -6.54 -17.35
C ASP A 187 9.66 -6.09 -15.94
N THR A 188 9.47 -4.82 -15.65
CA THR A 188 9.60 -4.28 -14.29
C THR A 188 8.26 -3.77 -13.84
N LEU A 189 7.72 -4.42 -12.80
CA LEU A 189 6.50 -4.00 -12.14
C LEU A 189 6.86 -3.13 -10.94
N ARG A 190 6.26 -1.95 -10.84
CA ARG A 190 6.48 -1.00 -9.75
C ARG A 190 5.18 -0.73 -9.01
N ILE A 191 5.23 -0.79 -7.69
CA ILE A 191 4.15 -0.38 -6.80
C ILE A 191 4.57 0.92 -6.14
N VAL A 192 3.71 1.92 -6.19
CA VAL A 192 3.97 3.25 -5.64
C VAL A 192 2.83 3.64 -4.71
N LEU A 193 3.19 4.08 -3.50
CA LEU A 193 2.31 4.75 -2.55
C LEU A 193 2.75 6.21 -2.48
N GLU A 194 1.91 7.12 -2.93
CA GLU A 194 2.24 8.55 -3.06
C GLU A 194 1.18 9.44 -2.44
N PRO A 195 1.52 10.65 -1.95
CA PRO A 195 0.55 11.64 -1.52
C PRO A 195 -0.46 11.97 -2.62
N GLN A 196 -1.67 12.36 -2.20
CA GLN A 196 -2.66 12.93 -3.11
C GLN A 196 -2.37 14.39 -3.43
#